data_2da2ac3009334bf9110aa9ae798f63d4
#
_entry.id   2da2ac3009334bf9110aa9ae798f63d4
#
_cell.length_a   1.000
_cell.length_b   1.000
_cell.length_c   1.000
_cell.angle_alpha   90.00
_cell.angle_beta   90.00
_cell.angle_gamma   90.00
#
_symmetry.space_group_name_H-M   'P 1'
#
loop_
_entity.id
_entity.type
_entity.pdbx_description
1 polymer ?
#
loop_
_entity_poly.entity_id
_entity_poly.type
_entity_poly.pdbx_seq_one_letter_code
_entity_poly.pdbx_strand_id
1 'polypeptide(L)'
;MCVVLDAGLTAFYDTNSNAGLRRATKLGWISDVLGRIFGWTSGATIGTFFTIAKRGEHVGTDEFGNRYYLSRDRSSYDGRRRRWVTYNGYADASKVPPDWHGWLHYTFDELPTEQPLPRRKWEEDHLPNLTGTPMAWRPKGSLVADGVRPAATGDYEAWRPE
;
A
#
# COMPACT_ATOMS: atom_id res chain seq x y z
N MET A 1 -44.90 -11.37 -10.81
CA MET A 1 -44.37 -11.64 -12.13
C MET A 1 -43.79 -10.32 -12.66
N CYS A 2 -42.56 -10.06 -12.35
CA CYS A 2 -41.79 -8.93 -12.86
C CYS A 2 -40.37 -9.44 -13.10
N VAL A 3 -40.01 -9.49 -14.35
CA VAL A 3 -38.70 -9.89 -14.86
C VAL A 3 -37.77 -8.69 -14.70
N VAL A 4 -36.70 -8.82 -13.92
CA VAL A 4 -35.61 -7.87 -13.88
C VAL A 4 -34.58 -8.27 -14.90
N LEU A 5 -34.42 -7.44 -15.92
CA LEU A 5 -33.39 -7.57 -16.95
C LEU A 5 -32.04 -7.15 -16.37
N ASP A 6 -31.16 -8.09 -16.42
CA ASP A 6 -29.75 -8.00 -16.16
C ASP A 6 -29.06 -7.13 -17.22
N ALA A 7 -28.51 -5.98 -16.82
CA ALA A 7 -27.71 -5.12 -17.68
C ALA A 7 -26.24 -5.36 -17.34
N GLY A 8 -25.63 -6.30 -18.06
CA GLY A 8 -24.21 -6.58 -17.98
C GLY A 8 -23.36 -5.36 -18.32
N LEU A 9 -22.58 -4.93 -17.35
CA LEU A 9 -21.51 -3.95 -17.54
C LEU A 9 -20.30 -4.70 -18.10
N THR A 10 -20.20 -4.75 -19.42
CA THR A 10 -19.02 -5.25 -20.12
C THR A 10 -17.89 -4.27 -19.93
N ALA A 11 -16.90 -4.69 -19.15
CA ALA A 11 -15.62 -4.03 -19.09
C ALA A 11 -14.99 -4.02 -20.51
N PHE A 12 -14.80 -2.84 -21.07
CA PHE A 12 -14.00 -2.65 -22.26
C PHE A 12 -12.53 -2.89 -21.90
N TYR A 13 -12.09 -4.12 -22.02
CA TYR A 13 -10.68 -4.42 -22.19
C TYR A 13 -10.34 -4.22 -23.65
N ASP A 14 -9.56 -3.17 -23.91
CA ASP A 14 -9.00 -2.89 -25.22
C ASP A 14 -8.00 -3.98 -25.59
N THR A 15 -8.44 -4.96 -26.37
CA THR A 15 -7.60 -6.00 -26.94
C THR A 15 -6.95 -5.49 -28.22
N ASN A 16 -6.10 -4.51 -28.11
CA ASN A 16 -5.15 -4.21 -29.18
C ASN A 16 -3.74 -4.60 -28.76
N SER A 17 -3.56 -5.86 -28.45
CA SER A 17 -2.24 -6.45 -28.25
C SER A 17 -1.70 -6.90 -29.60
N ASN A 18 -1.08 -6.00 -30.34
CA ASN A 18 0.01 -6.38 -31.22
C ASN A 18 1.17 -6.85 -30.33
N ALA A 19 1.03 -8.07 -29.84
CA ALA A 19 2.10 -8.83 -29.22
C ALA A 19 3.12 -9.19 -30.31
N GLY A 20 3.90 -8.18 -30.72
CA GLY A 20 5.18 -8.46 -31.30
C GLY A 20 5.95 -9.28 -30.26
N LEU A 21 6.21 -10.55 -30.61
CA LEU A 21 7.12 -11.45 -29.90
C LEU A 21 8.46 -10.70 -29.69
N ARG A 22 8.56 -9.92 -28.61
CA ARG A 22 9.85 -9.41 -28.19
C ARG A 22 10.61 -10.63 -27.71
N ARG A 23 11.54 -11.11 -28.57
CA ARG A 23 12.62 -12.00 -28.13
C ARG A 23 13.16 -11.38 -26.86
N ALA A 24 12.92 -12.05 -25.72
CA ALA A 24 13.55 -11.70 -24.46
C ALA A 24 15.06 -11.77 -24.70
N THR A 25 15.66 -10.63 -24.98
CA THR A 25 17.10 -10.54 -25.15
C THR A 25 17.71 -10.94 -23.81
N LYS A 26 18.77 -11.73 -23.86
CA LYS A 26 19.50 -12.17 -22.65
C LYS A 26 19.91 -11.02 -21.72
N LEU A 27 19.86 -9.79 -22.22
CA LEU A 27 20.09 -8.56 -21.45
C LEU A 27 18.90 -8.16 -20.55
N GLY A 28 17.66 -8.48 -20.94
CA GLY A 28 16.47 -8.10 -20.16
C GLY A 28 16.40 -8.79 -18.80
N TRP A 29 16.67 -10.09 -18.73
CA TRP A 29 16.67 -10.80 -17.47
C TRP A 29 17.81 -10.37 -16.53
N ILE A 30 18.96 -9.95 -17.08
CA ILE A 30 20.09 -9.42 -16.31
C ILE A 30 19.71 -8.09 -15.68
N SER A 31 19.05 -7.20 -16.43
CA SER A 31 18.57 -5.92 -15.88
C SER A 31 17.52 -6.14 -14.79
N ASP A 32 16.63 -7.14 -14.94
CA ASP A 32 15.63 -7.49 -13.93
C ASP A 32 16.27 -8.08 -12.68
N VAL A 33 17.30 -8.93 -12.86
CA VAL A 33 18.07 -9.48 -11.75
C VAL A 33 18.87 -8.39 -11.04
N LEU A 34 19.55 -7.52 -11.78
CA LEU A 34 20.26 -6.39 -11.22
C LEU A 34 19.31 -5.41 -10.53
N GLY A 35 18.14 -5.14 -11.12
CA GLY A 35 17.10 -4.33 -10.51
C GLY A 35 16.61 -4.90 -9.18
N ARG A 36 16.51 -6.23 -9.06
CA ARG A 36 16.17 -6.91 -7.79
C ARG A 36 17.32 -6.90 -6.77
N ILE A 37 18.57 -6.94 -7.24
CA ILE A 37 19.74 -6.88 -6.37
C ILE A 37 19.97 -5.48 -5.82
N PHE A 38 19.84 -4.48 -6.68
CA PHE A 38 20.16 -3.08 -6.36
C PHE A 38 18.93 -2.16 -6.29
N GLY A 39 17.75 -2.65 -6.64
CA GLY A 39 16.53 -1.86 -6.67
C GLY A 39 15.92 -1.65 -5.29
N TRP A 40 15.78 -0.38 -4.91
CA TRP A 40 15.15 0.05 -3.66
C TRP A 40 13.62 0.12 -3.78
N THR A 41 13.10 0.05 -5.00
CA THR A 41 11.71 0.43 -5.31
C THR A 41 10.73 -0.74 -5.33
N SER A 42 11.21 -1.97 -5.38
CA SER A 42 10.38 -3.16 -5.59
C SER A 42 10.44 -4.17 -4.43
N GLY A 43 10.42 -3.69 -3.19
CA GLY A 43 10.37 -4.56 -2.03
C GLY A 43 11.75 -4.82 -1.39
N ALA A 44 11.88 -5.94 -0.71
CA ALA A 44 13.08 -6.27 0.03
C ALA A 44 14.27 -6.61 -0.89
N THR A 45 15.45 -6.10 -0.56
CA THR A 45 16.70 -6.45 -1.25
C THR A 45 17.08 -7.92 -0.99
N ILE A 46 17.94 -8.48 -1.84
CA ILE A 46 18.47 -9.84 -1.63
C ILE A 46 19.10 -10.00 -0.24
N GLY A 47 19.85 -8.98 0.23
CA GLY A 47 20.42 -8.98 1.59
C GLY A 47 19.35 -9.08 2.68
N THR A 48 18.21 -8.41 2.50
CA THR A 48 17.07 -8.52 3.42
C THR A 48 16.50 -9.94 3.42
N PHE A 49 16.32 -10.55 2.24
CA PHE A 49 15.86 -11.94 2.14
C PHE A 49 16.82 -12.92 2.81
N PHE A 50 18.13 -12.79 2.61
CA PHE A 50 19.10 -13.60 3.32
C PHE A 50 19.05 -13.42 4.84
N THR A 51 18.91 -12.18 5.29
CA THR A 51 18.79 -11.89 6.73
C THR A 51 17.54 -12.53 7.32
N ILE A 52 16.39 -12.39 6.63
CA ILE A 52 15.13 -13.00 7.07
C ILE A 52 15.24 -14.53 7.03
N ALA A 53 15.78 -15.11 5.95
CA ALA A 53 15.93 -16.56 5.83
C ALA A 53 16.81 -17.16 6.96
N LYS A 54 17.89 -16.43 7.34
CA LYS A 54 18.81 -16.88 8.39
C LYS A 54 18.28 -16.66 9.80
N ARG A 55 17.64 -15.52 10.05
CA ARG A 55 17.30 -15.04 11.41
C ARG A 55 15.81 -14.78 11.64
N GLY A 56 15.02 -14.70 10.58
CA GLY A 56 13.60 -14.41 10.65
C GLY A 56 12.76 -15.66 10.88
N GLU A 57 11.70 -15.48 11.63
CA GLU A 57 10.59 -16.42 11.79
C GLU A 57 9.34 -15.73 11.25
N HIS A 58 8.60 -16.37 10.35
CA HIS A 58 7.36 -15.81 9.82
C HIS A 58 6.28 -15.89 10.90
N VAL A 59 5.67 -14.75 11.21
CA VAL A 59 4.67 -14.63 12.28
C VAL A 59 3.26 -14.35 11.77
N GLY A 60 3.13 -13.84 10.55
CA GLY A 60 1.80 -13.61 9.98
C GLY A 60 1.83 -12.88 8.65
N THR A 61 0.64 -12.79 8.05
CA THR A 61 0.39 -12.08 6.77
C THR A 61 -0.87 -11.26 6.94
N ASP A 62 -0.88 -10.04 6.43
CA ASP A 62 -2.05 -9.17 6.45
C ASP A 62 -2.96 -9.34 5.23
N GLU A 63 -4.06 -8.58 5.19
CA GLU A 63 -5.05 -8.57 4.12
C GLU A 63 -4.50 -8.07 2.76
N PHE A 64 -3.42 -7.28 2.77
CA PHE A 64 -2.74 -6.79 1.56
C PHE A 64 -1.66 -7.76 1.07
N GLY A 65 -1.43 -8.87 1.78
CA GLY A 65 -0.42 -9.88 1.45
C GLY A 65 0.99 -9.51 1.89
N ASN A 66 1.17 -8.48 2.74
CA ASN A 66 2.44 -8.19 3.37
C ASN A 66 2.75 -9.26 4.40
N ARG A 67 4.01 -9.66 4.49
CA ARG A 67 4.47 -10.73 5.40
C ARG A 67 5.30 -10.15 6.52
N TYR A 68 5.06 -10.63 7.72
CA TYR A 68 5.70 -10.15 8.95
C TYR A 68 6.61 -11.20 9.53
N TYR A 69 7.76 -10.75 10.03
CA TYR A 69 8.81 -11.62 10.54
C TYR A 69 9.34 -11.09 11.86
N LEU A 70 9.69 -12.02 12.75
CA LEU A 70 10.30 -11.77 14.04
C LEU A 70 11.70 -12.40 14.07
N SER A 71 12.69 -11.69 14.61
CA SER A 71 14.02 -12.26 14.78
C SER A 71 14.01 -13.41 15.79
N ARG A 72 14.72 -14.48 15.47
CA ARG A 72 15.01 -15.54 16.44
C ARG A 72 15.96 -15.09 17.54
N ASP A 73 16.84 -14.16 17.22
CA ASP A 73 17.86 -13.65 18.12
C ASP A 73 17.43 -12.30 18.73
N ARG A 74 17.80 -12.07 19.99
CA ARG A 74 17.74 -10.77 20.64
C ARG A 74 19.02 -9.97 20.33
N SER A 75 19.28 -9.73 19.05
CA SER A 75 20.52 -9.10 18.59
C SER A 75 20.46 -7.56 18.53
N SER A 76 19.36 -6.95 18.95
CA SER A 76 19.26 -5.50 19.01
C SER A 76 19.98 -4.95 20.24
N TYR A 77 20.54 -3.73 20.15
CA TYR A 77 21.25 -3.08 21.26
C TYR A 77 20.34 -2.84 22.49
N ASP A 78 19.01 -2.78 22.27
CA ASP A 78 17.99 -2.63 23.32
C ASP A 78 17.47 -3.98 23.87
N GLY A 79 18.05 -5.09 23.43
CA GLY A 79 17.65 -6.45 23.83
C GLY A 79 16.32 -6.93 23.25
N ARG A 80 15.66 -6.14 22.37
CA ARG A 80 14.42 -6.54 21.72
C ARG A 80 14.68 -7.38 20.50
N ARG A 81 13.73 -8.27 20.17
CA ARG A 81 13.75 -9.03 18.92
C ARG A 81 13.35 -8.11 17.77
N ARG A 82 14.13 -8.07 16.69
CA ARG A 82 13.81 -7.27 15.51
C ARG A 82 12.55 -7.77 14.85
N ARG A 83 11.75 -6.83 14.34
CA ARG A 83 10.51 -7.06 13.59
C ARG A 83 10.69 -6.51 12.19
N TRP A 84 10.26 -7.27 11.18
CA TRP A 84 10.37 -6.89 9.78
C TRP A 84 9.04 -7.10 9.07
N VAL A 85 8.83 -6.30 8.03
CA VAL A 85 7.78 -6.49 7.05
C VAL A 85 8.39 -6.64 5.66
N THR A 86 7.83 -7.54 4.85
CA THR A 86 8.09 -7.61 3.41
C THR A 86 6.80 -7.29 2.68
N TYR A 87 6.85 -6.25 1.86
CA TYR A 87 5.67 -5.76 1.16
C TYR A 87 5.31 -6.66 -0.02
N ASN A 88 4.02 -6.78 -0.28
CA ASN A 88 3.50 -7.36 -1.49
C ASN A 88 3.48 -6.29 -2.60
N GLY A 89 4.36 -6.42 -3.60
CA GLY A 89 4.53 -5.44 -4.66
C GLY A 89 5.38 -4.24 -4.25
N TYR A 90 4.94 -3.03 -4.59
CA TYR A 90 5.66 -1.81 -4.26
C TYR A 90 5.72 -1.57 -2.76
N ALA A 91 6.93 -1.28 -2.26
CA ALA A 91 7.18 -1.02 -0.85
C ALA A 91 6.62 0.36 -0.45
N ASP A 92 5.51 0.34 0.26
CA ASP A 92 4.85 1.54 0.78
C ASP A 92 4.42 1.27 2.23
N ALA A 93 4.94 2.06 3.15
CA ALA A 93 4.65 1.92 4.57
C ALA A 93 3.16 2.13 4.91
N SER A 94 2.45 2.90 4.08
CA SER A 94 1.01 3.12 4.26
C SER A 94 0.16 1.87 4.01
N LYS A 95 0.72 0.83 3.38
CA LYS A 95 0.05 -0.46 3.19
C LYS A 95 0.00 -1.33 4.45
N VAL A 96 0.69 -0.91 5.51
CA VAL A 96 0.69 -1.67 6.77
C VAL A 96 -0.56 -1.32 7.57
N PRO A 97 -1.45 -2.29 7.87
CA PRO A 97 -2.63 -2.06 8.69
C PRO A 97 -2.27 -1.60 10.10
N PRO A 98 -3.19 -0.88 10.81
CA PRO A 98 -2.92 -0.31 12.12
C PRO A 98 -2.43 -1.31 13.15
N ASP A 99 -3.00 -2.51 13.17
CA ASP A 99 -2.63 -3.58 14.10
C ASP A 99 -1.17 -4.01 13.88
N TRP A 100 -0.78 -4.28 12.64
CA TRP A 100 0.58 -4.64 12.31
C TRP A 100 1.55 -3.47 12.47
N HIS A 101 1.10 -2.23 12.23
CA HIS A 101 1.89 -1.05 12.47
C HIS A 101 2.24 -0.91 13.96
N GLY A 102 1.26 -1.05 14.85
CA GLY A 102 1.49 -1.03 16.29
C GLY A 102 2.45 -2.12 16.75
N TRP A 103 2.30 -3.34 16.20
CA TRP A 103 3.22 -4.43 16.48
C TRP A 103 4.64 -4.14 15.97
N LEU A 104 4.82 -3.66 14.74
CA LEU A 104 6.13 -3.29 14.19
C LEU A 104 6.86 -2.23 15.03
N HIS A 105 6.11 -1.28 15.58
CA HIS A 105 6.63 -0.19 16.41
C HIS A 105 6.75 -0.52 17.90
N TYR A 106 6.56 -1.79 18.27
CA TYR A 106 6.63 -2.25 19.68
C TYR A 106 5.65 -1.54 20.61
N THR A 107 4.50 -1.10 20.10
CA THR A 107 3.42 -0.56 20.91
C THR A 107 2.79 -1.65 21.79
N PHE A 108 2.73 -2.86 21.23
CA PHE A 108 2.33 -4.08 21.92
C PHE A 108 3.12 -5.27 21.36
N ASP A 109 3.16 -6.36 22.11
CA ASP A 109 3.96 -7.54 21.78
C ASP A 109 3.12 -8.70 21.21
N GLU A 110 1.83 -8.69 21.47
CA GLU A 110 0.87 -9.69 21.00
C GLU A 110 0.77 -9.64 19.46
N LEU A 111 0.59 -10.81 18.86
CA LEU A 111 0.44 -10.89 17.42
C LEU A 111 -1.00 -10.49 17.02
N PRO A 112 -1.19 -9.63 16.02
CA PRO A 112 -2.52 -9.24 15.56
C PRO A 112 -3.37 -10.41 15.05
N THR A 113 -2.73 -11.51 14.64
CA THR A 113 -3.41 -12.75 14.25
C THR A 113 -4.01 -13.52 15.43
N GLU A 114 -3.44 -13.37 16.62
CA GLU A 114 -3.90 -14.05 17.84
C GLU A 114 -4.81 -13.13 18.65
N GLN A 115 -4.45 -11.84 18.72
CA GLN A 115 -5.19 -10.84 19.48
C GLN A 115 -5.34 -9.55 18.66
N PRO A 116 -6.33 -9.50 17.74
CA PRO A 116 -6.61 -8.31 16.97
C PRO A 116 -7.06 -7.16 17.88
N LEU A 117 -6.75 -5.93 17.51
CA LEU A 117 -7.21 -4.75 18.25
C LEU A 117 -8.74 -4.63 18.18
N PRO A 118 -9.39 -4.23 19.28
CA PRO A 118 -10.83 -4.04 19.28
C PRO A 118 -11.24 -2.87 18.39
N ARG A 119 -11.96 -3.14 17.31
CA ARG A 119 -12.47 -2.13 16.40
C ARG A 119 -13.57 -1.28 17.04
N ARG A 120 -13.53 0.01 16.77
CA ARG A 120 -14.56 0.96 17.20
C ARG A 120 -15.65 1.08 16.13
N LYS A 121 -16.87 1.46 16.52
CA LYS A 121 -18.02 1.59 15.61
C LYS A 121 -17.84 2.63 14.49
N TRP A 122 -16.96 3.60 14.71
CA TRP A 122 -16.64 4.69 13.77
C TRP A 122 -15.38 4.40 12.95
N GLU A 123 -14.74 3.28 13.18
CA GLU A 123 -13.48 2.93 12.52
C GLU A 123 -13.76 2.36 11.12
N GLU A 124 -13.19 3.00 10.12
CA GLU A 124 -13.23 2.58 8.73
C GLU A 124 -12.14 1.54 8.43
N ASP A 125 -12.34 0.78 7.37
CA ASP A 125 -11.33 -0.17 6.91
C ASP A 125 -10.08 0.57 6.43
N HIS A 126 -8.91 -0.02 6.72
CA HIS A 126 -7.64 0.59 6.37
C HIS A 126 -7.48 0.71 4.86
N LEU A 127 -7.17 1.93 4.39
CA LEU A 127 -6.84 2.19 3.01
C LEU A 127 -5.39 2.69 2.91
N PRO A 128 -4.58 2.10 2.02
CA PRO A 128 -3.26 2.65 1.70
C PRO A 128 -3.34 4.08 1.17
N ASN A 129 -2.23 4.80 1.23
CA ASN A 129 -2.15 6.16 0.71
C ASN A 129 -2.51 6.20 -0.78
N LEU A 130 -3.57 6.92 -1.11
CA LEU A 130 -4.08 7.05 -2.48
C LEU A 130 -3.48 8.23 -3.25
N THR A 131 -2.57 8.98 -2.65
CA THR A 131 -1.92 10.14 -3.30
C THR A 131 -1.24 9.71 -4.60
N GLY A 132 -1.49 10.46 -5.67
CA GLY A 132 -0.98 10.12 -7.01
C GLY A 132 -1.84 9.14 -7.79
N THR A 133 -2.87 8.56 -7.21
CA THR A 133 -3.82 7.67 -7.90
C THR A 133 -5.07 8.45 -8.35
N PRO A 134 -5.87 7.90 -9.29
CA PRO A 134 -7.17 8.48 -9.66
C PRO A 134 -8.17 8.53 -8.50
N MET A 135 -7.99 7.70 -7.49
CA MET A 135 -8.85 7.62 -6.30
C MET A 135 -8.45 8.58 -5.18
N ALA A 136 -7.36 9.35 -5.37
CA ALA A 136 -6.93 10.35 -4.39
C ALA A 136 -8.03 11.39 -4.17
N TRP A 137 -8.27 11.72 -2.90
CA TRP A 137 -9.19 12.81 -2.57
C TRP A 137 -8.69 14.12 -3.16
N ARG A 138 -9.60 14.86 -3.80
CA ARG A 138 -9.32 16.16 -4.39
C ARG A 138 -10.33 17.18 -3.92
N PRO A 139 -9.90 18.34 -3.43
CA PRO A 139 -10.80 19.41 -3.05
C PRO A 139 -11.55 19.94 -4.27
N LYS A 140 -12.79 20.40 -4.08
CA LYS A 140 -13.66 20.93 -5.16
C LYS A 140 -13.02 22.08 -5.95
N GLY A 141 -12.15 22.88 -5.33
CA GLY A 141 -11.45 23.96 -5.99
C GLY A 141 -10.15 23.59 -6.70
N SER A 142 -9.82 22.31 -6.80
CA SER A 142 -8.61 21.87 -7.50
C SER A 142 -8.80 21.92 -9.02
N LEU A 143 -7.72 22.21 -9.76
CA LEU A 143 -7.74 22.24 -11.24
C LEU A 143 -8.09 20.87 -11.87
N VAL A 144 -7.93 19.80 -11.13
CA VAL A 144 -8.24 18.43 -11.59
C VAL A 144 -9.72 18.09 -11.36
N ALA A 145 -10.39 18.79 -10.44
CA ALA A 145 -11.85 18.77 -10.29
C ALA A 145 -12.43 19.87 -11.19
N ASP A 146 -13.37 20.65 -10.71
CA ASP A 146 -14.04 21.66 -11.52
C ASP A 146 -13.30 23.02 -11.56
N GLY A 147 -12.20 23.18 -10.85
CA GLY A 147 -11.43 24.42 -10.75
C GLY A 147 -12.14 25.56 -10.01
N VAL A 148 -13.38 25.36 -9.58
CA VAL A 148 -14.21 26.35 -8.89
C VAL A 148 -14.35 25.97 -7.42
N ARG A 149 -13.77 26.77 -6.55
CA ARG A 149 -13.92 26.62 -5.11
C ARG A 149 -15.31 27.13 -4.67
N PRO A 150 -16.07 26.39 -3.87
CA PRO A 150 -17.29 26.94 -3.26
C PRO A 150 -16.94 28.12 -2.37
N ALA A 151 -17.83 29.12 -2.34
CA ALA A 151 -17.70 30.29 -1.46
C ALA A 151 -17.60 29.82 0.01
N ALA A 152 -16.76 30.50 0.77
CA ALA A 152 -16.61 30.27 2.20
C ALA A 152 -16.98 31.55 2.98
N THR A 153 -17.33 31.42 4.26
CA THR A 153 -17.71 32.55 5.11
C THR A 153 -16.62 33.62 5.28
N GLY A 154 -15.35 33.27 5.00
CA GLY A 154 -14.23 34.22 5.03
C GLY A 154 -13.88 34.85 3.69
N ASP A 155 -14.66 34.59 2.64
CA ASP A 155 -14.42 35.20 1.33
C ASP A 155 -14.76 36.70 1.38
N TYR A 156 -13.84 37.53 0.86
CA TYR A 156 -13.99 38.95 0.81
C TYR A 156 -14.98 39.35 -0.30
N GLU A 157 -16.02 40.08 0.08
CA GLU A 157 -16.87 40.77 -0.87
C GLU A 157 -16.41 42.23 -0.96
N ALA A 158 -16.02 42.67 -2.18
CA ALA A 158 -15.58 44.04 -2.38
C ALA A 158 -16.74 45.00 -2.11
N TRP A 159 -16.51 46.01 -1.25
CA TRP A 159 -17.44 47.05 -1.01
C TRP A 159 -17.76 47.80 -2.32
N ARG A 160 -19.07 48.08 -2.57
CA ARG A 160 -19.54 48.85 -3.70
C ARG A 160 -20.19 50.14 -3.16
N PRO A 161 -19.76 51.33 -3.63
CA PRO A 161 -20.47 52.57 -3.27
C PRO A 161 -21.88 52.54 -3.83
N GLU A 162 -22.85 52.97 -3.04
CA GLU A 162 -24.25 53.19 -3.46
C GLU A 162 -24.36 54.43 -4.34
#